data_779d00033f89e25422527ab11c11c4c2
#
_entry.id   779d00033f89e25422527ab11c11c4c2
#
_cell.length_a   1.000
_cell.length_b   1.000
_cell.length_c   1.000
_cell.angle_alpha   90.00
_cell.angle_beta   90.00
_cell.angle_gamma   90.00
#
_symmetry.space_group_name_H-M   'P 1'
#
loop_
_entity.id
_entity.type
_entity.pdbx_description
1 polymer ?
#
loop_
_entity_poly.entity_id
_entity_poly.type
_entity_poly.pdbx_seq_one_letter_code
_entity_poly.pdbx_strand_id
1 'polypeptide(L)'
;KDFEDLLEKLQASGYEIKHGKYISCRAPGQERFTRLKTLGSDYTEEAIKKRIAGIKSRTGKKLTQENGISLLIDIENNIKAQQSAGYEHWAKIYNLKQAAKTMNFLTENNIKQYEDLISRIDEIVLDSEQTATNLKQAEKKLSDMAVLIKNISTYQKTKDIYRGYIKAKNKEAYKHKHESSLILYEAATKALKDAGIKKLPNLTTLQKEYSDLQKKKDAIYSDYGKLKKKVKEYQKIKQNVDMILQRKNTGREHTKNLE
;
A
#
# COMPACT_ATOMS: atom_id res chain seq x y z
N LYS A 1 28.44 33.23 -18.80
CA LYS A 1 27.17 32.66 -18.21
C LYS A 1 27.51 31.97 -16.91
N ASP A 2 27.43 32.72 -15.82
CA ASP A 2 27.72 32.24 -14.48
C ASP A 2 26.56 32.61 -13.52
N PHE A 3 26.79 32.43 -12.23
CA PHE A 3 25.78 32.71 -11.22
C PHE A 3 25.49 34.21 -11.06
N GLU A 4 26.52 35.04 -11.23
CA GLU A 4 26.38 36.52 -11.17
C GLU A 4 25.56 37.03 -12.39
N ASP A 5 25.80 36.50 -13.59
CA ASP A 5 25.01 36.80 -14.79
C ASP A 5 23.50 36.44 -14.60
N LEU A 6 23.19 35.40 -13.80
CA LEU A 6 21.81 35.10 -13.39
C LEU A 6 21.25 36.20 -12.46
N LEU A 7 22.01 36.62 -11.48
CA LEU A 7 21.57 37.66 -10.53
C LEU A 7 21.34 38.99 -11.24
N GLU A 8 22.23 39.38 -12.15
CA GLU A 8 22.08 40.57 -12.99
C GLU A 8 20.80 40.55 -13.85
N LYS A 9 20.49 39.38 -14.45
CA LYS A 9 19.27 39.21 -15.21
C LYS A 9 17.99 39.26 -14.35
N LEU A 10 18.05 38.74 -13.13
CA LEU A 10 16.95 38.87 -12.18
C LEU A 10 16.76 40.38 -11.81
N GLN A 11 17.83 41.14 -11.57
CA GLN A 11 17.76 42.58 -11.33
C GLN A 11 17.20 43.35 -12.54
N ALA A 12 17.68 43.03 -13.73
CA ALA A 12 17.14 43.59 -14.97
C ALA A 12 15.65 43.29 -15.20
N SER A 13 15.16 42.18 -14.63
CA SER A 13 13.73 41.81 -14.64
C SER A 13 12.93 42.41 -13.48
N GLY A 14 13.52 43.37 -12.73
CA GLY A 14 12.85 44.11 -11.67
C GLY A 14 12.88 43.46 -10.30
N TYR A 15 13.64 42.36 -10.12
CA TYR A 15 13.81 41.74 -8.79
C TYR A 15 14.87 42.50 -7.98
N GLU A 16 14.59 42.74 -6.71
CA GLU A 16 15.58 43.21 -5.76
C GLU A 16 16.35 42.05 -5.15
N ILE A 17 17.68 42.12 -5.14
CA ILE A 17 18.56 41.07 -4.61
C ILE A 17 19.28 41.58 -3.39
N LYS A 18 19.22 40.81 -2.29
CA LYS A 18 19.93 41.11 -1.05
C LYS A 18 21.00 40.03 -0.82
N HIS A 19 22.25 40.47 -0.79
CA HIS A 19 23.41 39.66 -0.45
C HIS A 19 23.58 39.58 1.07
N GLY A 20 23.68 38.39 1.63
CA GLY A 20 23.91 38.14 3.05
C GLY A 20 24.44 36.72 3.23
N LYS A 21 24.31 36.15 4.43
CA LYS A 21 24.64 34.70 4.64
C LYS A 21 23.97 33.77 3.61
N TYR A 22 22.83 34.21 3.08
CA TYR A 22 22.10 33.53 1.99
C TYR A 22 21.52 34.59 1.06
N ILE A 23 21.58 34.35 -0.23
CA ILE A 23 20.98 35.24 -1.21
C ILE A 23 19.47 35.20 -1.10
N SER A 24 18.87 36.37 -1.08
CA SER A 24 17.42 36.56 -1.01
C SER A 24 16.98 37.47 -2.14
N CYS A 25 15.83 37.18 -2.75
CA CYS A 25 15.25 38.00 -3.80
C CYS A 25 13.83 38.45 -3.42
N ARG A 26 13.41 39.58 -3.95
CA ARG A 26 12.08 40.15 -3.83
C ARG A 26 11.57 40.49 -5.23
N ALA A 27 10.43 39.96 -5.61
CA ALA A 27 9.79 40.29 -6.88
C ALA A 27 9.13 41.67 -6.82
N PRO A 28 8.92 42.34 -7.94
CA PRO A 28 8.16 43.59 -7.99
C PRO A 28 6.79 43.43 -7.33
N GLY A 29 6.43 44.32 -6.41
CA GLY A 29 5.16 44.25 -5.69
C GLY A 29 5.12 43.34 -4.48
N GLN A 30 6.20 42.64 -4.13
CA GLN A 30 6.29 41.85 -2.88
C GLN A 30 6.89 42.69 -1.75
N GLU A 31 6.36 42.55 -0.53
CA GLU A 31 6.88 43.24 0.65
C GLU A 31 8.09 42.53 1.27
N ARG A 32 8.18 41.23 1.18
CA ARG A 32 9.18 40.43 1.89
C ARG A 32 10.19 39.76 0.96
N PHE A 33 11.44 39.75 1.39
CA PHE A 33 12.51 39.00 0.74
C PHE A 33 12.38 37.53 1.00
N THR A 34 12.48 36.71 -0.07
CA THR A 34 12.48 35.25 -0.03
C THR A 34 13.89 34.74 -0.25
N ARG A 35 14.42 33.91 0.66
CA ARG A 35 15.75 33.31 0.50
C ARG A 35 15.67 32.24 -0.59
N LEU A 36 16.63 32.21 -1.52
CA LEU A 36 16.67 31.21 -2.59
C LEU A 36 16.56 29.78 -2.05
N LYS A 37 17.26 29.44 -0.95
CA LYS A 37 17.21 28.13 -0.33
C LYS A 37 15.81 27.69 0.18
N THR A 38 14.91 28.63 0.47
CA THR A 38 13.55 28.30 0.94
C THR A 38 12.61 27.94 -0.20
N LEU A 39 13.00 28.18 -1.45
CA LEU A 39 12.28 27.74 -2.65
C LEU A 39 12.48 26.24 -2.93
N GLY A 40 13.46 25.61 -2.26
CA GLY A 40 13.75 24.18 -2.38
C GLY A 40 15.25 23.89 -2.50
N SER A 41 15.63 22.62 -2.38
CA SER A 41 17.02 22.16 -2.46
C SER A 41 17.71 22.54 -3.77
N ASP A 42 16.95 22.63 -4.86
CA ASP A 42 17.44 22.93 -6.21
C ASP A 42 17.71 24.42 -6.43
N TYR A 43 17.26 25.27 -5.51
CA TYR A 43 17.43 26.72 -5.56
C TYR A 43 18.48 27.22 -4.57
N THR A 44 19.26 26.34 -3.97
CA THR A 44 20.44 26.75 -3.22
C THR A 44 21.49 27.29 -4.19
N GLU A 45 22.31 28.23 -3.73
CA GLU A 45 23.37 28.86 -4.52
C GLU A 45 24.27 27.80 -5.18
N GLU A 46 24.66 26.77 -4.41
CA GLU A 46 25.49 25.66 -4.91
C GLU A 46 24.78 24.84 -5.99
N ALA A 47 23.47 24.55 -5.82
CA ALA A 47 22.71 23.79 -6.79
C ALA A 47 22.50 24.59 -8.11
N ILE A 48 22.33 25.89 -8.02
CA ILE A 48 22.23 26.76 -9.19
C ILE A 48 23.57 26.85 -9.92
N LYS A 49 24.69 27.08 -9.20
CA LYS A 49 26.04 27.07 -9.77
C LYS A 49 26.37 25.79 -10.50
N LYS A 50 26.05 24.63 -9.89
CA LYS A 50 26.23 23.31 -10.53
C LYS A 50 25.40 23.16 -11.81
N ARG A 51 24.17 23.67 -11.85
CA ARG A 51 23.32 23.64 -13.06
C ARG A 51 23.87 24.56 -14.17
N ILE A 52 24.35 25.72 -13.83
CA ILE A 52 24.96 26.66 -14.79
C ILE A 52 26.22 26.04 -15.37
N ALA A 53 27.02 25.34 -14.56
CA ALA A 53 28.20 24.61 -14.99
C ALA A 53 27.91 23.31 -15.81
N GLY A 54 26.64 23.05 -16.12
CA GLY A 54 26.23 21.87 -16.92
C GLY A 54 26.31 20.53 -16.16
N ILE A 55 26.65 20.56 -14.88
CA ILE A 55 26.64 19.37 -14.02
C ILE A 55 25.18 19.11 -13.67
N LYS A 56 24.55 18.14 -14.35
CA LYS A 56 23.22 17.66 -14.00
C LYS A 56 23.26 17.06 -12.60
N SER A 57 22.94 17.87 -11.59
CA SER A 57 22.69 17.39 -10.24
C SER A 57 21.46 16.48 -10.29
N ARG A 58 21.65 15.19 -10.10
CA ARG A 58 20.59 14.18 -9.93
C ARG A 58 19.87 14.28 -8.57
N THR A 59 20.04 15.37 -7.85
CA THR A 59 19.38 15.64 -6.57
C THR A 59 18.14 16.53 -6.72
N GLY A 60 17.51 16.55 -7.89
CA GLY A 60 16.10 16.88 -7.89
C GLY A 60 15.45 15.81 -6.99
N LYS A 61 14.86 16.16 -5.83
CA LYS A 61 13.69 15.44 -5.40
C LYS A 61 12.91 15.27 -6.69
N LYS A 62 12.91 14.04 -7.27
CA LYS A 62 11.75 13.63 -8.05
C LYS A 62 10.62 14.11 -7.15
N LEU A 63 9.89 15.15 -7.57
CA LEU A 63 8.48 15.12 -7.31
C LEU A 63 8.18 13.69 -7.63
N THR A 64 8.04 12.87 -6.62
CA THR A 64 7.40 11.60 -6.76
C THR A 64 6.12 12.02 -7.47
N GLN A 65 6.14 11.93 -8.80
CA GLN A 65 4.90 11.80 -9.49
C GLN A 65 4.29 10.68 -8.70
N GLU A 66 3.35 11.03 -7.84
CA GLU A 66 2.37 10.08 -7.42
C GLU A 66 1.76 9.65 -8.74
N ASN A 67 2.36 8.60 -9.33
CA ASN A 67 1.92 8.03 -10.60
C ASN A 67 0.50 7.45 -10.44
N GLY A 68 -0.04 7.53 -9.22
CA GLY A 68 -1.39 7.10 -8.86
C GLY A 68 -2.43 8.17 -9.21
N ILE A 69 -3.61 7.70 -9.57
CA ILE A 69 -4.80 8.52 -9.70
C ILE A 69 -5.29 8.88 -8.30
N SER A 70 -5.52 10.17 -8.08
CA SER A 70 -6.08 10.69 -6.84
C SER A 70 -7.49 11.20 -7.08
N LEU A 71 -8.27 11.35 -6.01
CA LEU A 71 -9.63 11.86 -6.10
C LEU A 71 -9.64 13.33 -6.55
N LEU A 72 -10.67 13.70 -7.29
CA LEU A 72 -10.98 15.08 -7.59
C LEU A 72 -11.39 15.81 -6.31
N ILE A 73 -11.07 17.10 -6.25
CA ILE A 73 -11.47 17.99 -5.16
C ILE A 73 -12.83 18.59 -5.52
N ASP A 74 -13.78 18.47 -4.64
CA ASP A 74 -15.05 19.22 -4.74
C ASP A 74 -14.78 20.67 -4.37
N ILE A 75 -14.58 21.51 -5.40
CA ILE A 75 -14.20 22.92 -5.23
C ILE A 75 -15.38 23.75 -4.70
N GLU A 76 -16.60 23.41 -5.10
CA GLU A 76 -17.82 24.16 -4.75
C GLU A 76 -18.14 24.05 -3.26
N ASN A 77 -17.94 22.87 -2.67
CA ASN A 77 -18.19 22.61 -1.26
C ASN A 77 -16.92 22.68 -0.40
N ASN A 78 -15.79 23.10 -0.96
CA ASN A 78 -14.53 23.17 -0.22
C ASN A 78 -14.32 24.55 0.40
N ILE A 79 -14.38 24.62 1.73
CA ILE A 79 -14.22 25.87 2.50
C ILE A 79 -12.92 26.60 2.16
N LYS A 80 -11.80 25.87 1.96
CA LYS A 80 -10.51 26.46 1.60
C LYS A 80 -10.53 27.08 0.20
N ALA A 81 -11.28 26.47 -0.73
CA ALA A 81 -11.42 27.02 -2.07
C ALA A 81 -12.29 28.29 -2.07
N GLN A 82 -13.33 28.32 -1.23
CA GLN A 82 -14.17 29.50 -1.06
C GLN A 82 -13.45 30.68 -0.39
N GLN A 83 -12.49 30.40 0.50
CA GLN A 83 -11.76 31.42 1.26
C GLN A 83 -10.46 31.89 0.59
N SER A 84 -9.96 31.18 -0.41
CA SER A 84 -8.66 31.46 -1.05
C SER A 84 -8.71 31.25 -2.56
N ALA A 85 -8.70 32.33 -3.32
CA ALA A 85 -8.63 32.30 -4.79
C ALA A 85 -7.39 31.54 -5.31
N GLY A 86 -6.27 31.63 -4.61
CA GLY A 86 -5.04 30.88 -4.95
C GLY A 86 -5.23 29.36 -4.79
N TYR A 87 -5.90 28.94 -3.73
CA TYR A 87 -6.21 27.51 -3.53
C TYR A 87 -7.26 27.02 -4.54
N GLU A 88 -8.27 27.81 -4.83
CA GLU A 88 -9.28 27.49 -5.85
C GLU A 88 -8.64 27.27 -7.22
N HIS A 89 -7.77 28.20 -7.65
CA HIS A 89 -7.03 28.08 -8.92
C HIS A 89 -6.16 26.83 -8.96
N TRP A 90 -5.41 26.56 -7.88
CA TRP A 90 -4.61 25.35 -7.76
C TRP A 90 -5.48 24.10 -7.83
N ALA A 91 -6.62 24.04 -7.14
CA ALA A 91 -7.53 22.92 -7.13
C ALA A 91 -8.14 22.65 -8.52
N LYS A 92 -8.45 23.71 -9.30
CA LYS A 92 -8.90 23.59 -10.70
C LYS A 92 -7.84 22.92 -11.57
N ILE A 93 -6.58 23.35 -11.48
CA ILE A 93 -5.45 22.74 -12.21
C ILE A 93 -5.21 21.28 -11.76
N TYR A 94 -5.27 21.05 -10.46
CA TYR A 94 -5.15 19.71 -9.89
C TYR A 94 -6.24 18.77 -10.43
N ASN A 95 -7.49 19.19 -10.40
CA ASN A 95 -8.62 18.43 -10.93
C ASN A 95 -8.49 18.12 -12.41
N LEU A 96 -8.05 19.08 -13.21
CA LEU A 96 -7.80 18.88 -14.63
C LEU A 96 -6.76 17.77 -14.86
N LYS A 97 -5.68 17.77 -14.09
CA LYS A 97 -4.64 16.73 -14.17
C LYS A 97 -5.17 15.36 -13.75
N GLN A 98 -5.98 15.27 -12.70
CA GLN A 98 -6.56 14.01 -12.24
C GLN A 98 -7.63 13.50 -13.22
N ALA A 99 -8.44 14.38 -13.78
CA ALA A 99 -9.41 14.02 -14.82
C ALA A 99 -8.71 13.46 -16.07
N ALA A 100 -7.63 14.09 -16.53
CA ALA A 100 -6.82 13.57 -17.64
C ALA A 100 -6.23 12.19 -17.35
N LYS A 101 -5.69 11.96 -16.13
CA LYS A 101 -5.22 10.64 -15.70
C LYS A 101 -6.35 9.60 -15.68
N THR A 102 -7.53 9.98 -15.20
CA THR A 102 -8.71 9.11 -15.18
C THR A 102 -9.12 8.71 -16.61
N MET A 103 -9.16 9.67 -17.53
CA MET A 103 -9.50 9.40 -18.95
C MET A 103 -8.44 8.51 -19.63
N ASN A 104 -7.16 8.75 -19.38
CA ASN A 104 -6.09 7.89 -19.90
C ASN A 104 -6.24 6.46 -19.38
N PHE A 105 -6.51 6.28 -18.09
CA PHE A 105 -6.73 4.97 -17.49
C PHE A 105 -7.91 4.23 -18.16
N LEU A 106 -9.03 4.91 -18.38
CA LEU A 106 -10.20 4.33 -19.04
C LEU A 106 -9.86 3.90 -20.48
N THR A 107 -9.11 4.73 -21.21
CA THR A 107 -8.65 4.44 -22.58
C THR A 107 -7.69 3.25 -22.62
N GLU A 108 -6.68 3.24 -21.75
CA GLU A 108 -5.68 2.16 -21.66
C GLU A 108 -6.30 0.81 -21.27
N ASN A 109 -7.38 0.82 -20.46
CA ASN A 109 -8.13 -0.37 -20.07
C ASN A 109 -9.31 -0.69 -20.98
N ASN A 110 -9.45 0.04 -22.12
CA ASN A 110 -10.54 -0.12 -23.10
C ASN A 110 -11.96 -0.03 -22.50
N ILE A 111 -12.13 0.81 -21.49
CA ILE A 111 -13.41 1.08 -20.82
C ILE A 111 -14.06 2.28 -21.54
N LYS A 112 -15.12 2.01 -22.32
CA LYS A 112 -15.79 3.02 -23.17
C LYS A 112 -17.08 3.53 -22.57
N GLN A 113 -17.77 2.71 -21.80
CA GLN A 113 -19.05 3.01 -21.17
C GLN A 113 -18.95 2.91 -19.65
N TYR A 114 -19.85 3.57 -18.96
CA TYR A 114 -19.88 3.55 -17.49
C TYR A 114 -20.20 2.15 -16.97
N GLU A 115 -21.07 1.42 -17.65
CA GLU A 115 -21.46 0.05 -17.37
C GLU A 115 -20.28 -0.92 -17.44
N ASP A 116 -19.37 -0.70 -18.40
CA ASP A 116 -18.11 -1.48 -18.51
C ASP A 116 -17.23 -1.27 -17.27
N LEU A 117 -17.18 -0.02 -16.77
CA LEU A 117 -16.42 0.30 -15.56
C LEU A 117 -17.00 -0.41 -14.35
N ILE A 118 -18.33 -0.40 -14.19
CA ILE A 118 -19.03 -1.07 -13.07
C ILE A 118 -18.78 -2.57 -13.14
N SER A 119 -19.02 -3.19 -14.29
CA SER A 119 -18.80 -4.63 -14.50
C SER A 119 -17.36 -5.03 -14.17
N ARG A 120 -16.39 -4.20 -14.56
CA ARG A 120 -14.98 -4.46 -14.27
C ARG A 120 -14.64 -4.33 -12.77
N ILE A 121 -15.29 -3.40 -12.07
CA ILE A 121 -15.15 -3.26 -10.62
C ILE A 121 -15.71 -4.51 -9.92
N ASP A 122 -16.90 -4.95 -10.31
CA ASP A 122 -17.57 -6.11 -9.71
C ASP A 122 -16.74 -7.38 -9.90
N GLU A 123 -16.17 -7.60 -11.10
CA GLU A 123 -15.24 -8.71 -11.35
C GLU A 123 -14.03 -8.68 -10.41
N ILE A 124 -13.37 -7.53 -10.29
CA ILE A 124 -12.16 -7.40 -9.47
C ILE A 124 -12.48 -7.53 -7.97
N VAL A 125 -13.64 -7.06 -7.53
CA VAL A 125 -14.11 -7.23 -6.15
C VAL A 125 -14.36 -8.70 -5.87
N LEU A 126 -15.07 -9.40 -6.77
CA LEU A 126 -15.35 -10.83 -6.65
C LEU A 126 -14.05 -11.65 -6.57
N ASP A 127 -13.09 -11.38 -7.46
CA ASP A 127 -11.76 -12.02 -7.44
C ASP A 127 -11.03 -11.77 -6.11
N SER A 128 -11.13 -10.55 -5.58
CA SER A 128 -10.53 -10.19 -4.28
C SER A 128 -11.17 -10.96 -3.12
N GLU A 129 -12.49 -11.13 -3.12
CA GLU A 129 -13.25 -11.86 -2.10
C GLU A 129 -12.94 -13.37 -2.16
N GLN A 130 -12.90 -13.95 -3.36
CA GLN A 130 -12.51 -15.35 -3.57
C GLN A 130 -11.08 -15.61 -3.10
N THR A 131 -10.15 -14.72 -3.45
CA THR A 131 -8.75 -14.82 -3.02
C THR A 131 -8.62 -14.68 -1.49
N ALA A 132 -9.38 -13.79 -0.85
CA ALA A 132 -9.43 -13.66 0.60
C ALA A 132 -9.98 -14.93 1.27
N THR A 133 -10.98 -15.55 0.69
CA THR A 133 -11.56 -16.81 1.17
C THR A 133 -10.54 -17.96 1.06
N ASN A 134 -9.86 -18.07 -0.07
CA ASN A 134 -8.79 -19.05 -0.28
C ASN A 134 -7.63 -18.87 0.71
N LEU A 135 -7.27 -17.62 0.99
CA LEU A 135 -6.24 -17.29 1.98
C LEU A 135 -6.64 -17.77 3.38
N LYS A 136 -7.86 -17.46 3.83
CA LYS A 136 -8.38 -17.94 5.13
C LYS A 136 -8.40 -19.45 5.23
N GLN A 137 -8.77 -20.15 4.15
CA GLN A 137 -8.76 -21.61 4.12
C GLN A 137 -7.34 -22.18 4.20
N ALA A 138 -6.37 -21.56 3.51
CA ALA A 138 -4.97 -21.96 3.58
C ALA A 138 -4.39 -21.74 4.98
N GLU A 139 -4.69 -20.61 5.61
CA GLU A 139 -4.27 -20.29 6.98
C GLU A 139 -4.85 -21.28 7.99
N LYS A 140 -6.13 -21.64 7.86
CA LYS A 140 -6.76 -22.66 8.71
C LYS A 140 -6.07 -24.02 8.56
N LYS A 141 -5.86 -24.47 7.32
CA LYS A 141 -5.16 -25.73 7.05
C LYS A 141 -3.74 -25.74 7.64
N LEU A 142 -3.00 -24.64 7.51
CA LEU A 142 -1.66 -24.52 8.11
C LEU A 142 -1.72 -24.61 9.64
N SER A 143 -2.69 -23.95 10.27
CA SER A 143 -2.90 -24.03 11.72
C SER A 143 -3.18 -25.46 12.17
N ASP A 144 -4.11 -26.16 11.50
CA ASP A 144 -4.47 -27.54 11.81
C ASP A 144 -3.27 -28.49 11.63
N MET A 145 -2.49 -28.32 10.54
CA MET A 145 -1.27 -29.09 10.30
C MET A 145 -0.18 -28.81 11.33
N ALA A 146 -0.01 -27.56 11.77
CA ALA A 146 0.97 -27.20 12.79
C ALA A 146 0.65 -27.88 14.13
N VAL A 147 -0.62 -27.90 14.53
CA VAL A 147 -1.08 -28.61 15.72
C VAL A 147 -0.82 -30.12 15.61
N LEU A 148 -1.12 -30.69 14.43
CA LEU A 148 -0.89 -32.12 14.17
C LEU A 148 0.61 -32.48 14.24
N ILE A 149 1.47 -31.69 13.58
CA ILE A 149 2.93 -31.88 13.59
C ILE A 149 3.45 -31.82 15.04
N LYS A 150 2.98 -30.85 15.83
CA LYS A 150 3.35 -30.68 17.24
C LYS A 150 2.98 -31.94 18.05
N ASN A 151 1.74 -32.43 17.90
CA ASN A 151 1.26 -33.60 18.66
C ASN A 151 1.98 -34.89 18.26
N ILE A 152 2.24 -35.10 16.95
CA ILE A 152 3.01 -36.25 16.48
C ILE A 152 4.46 -36.21 17.00
N SER A 153 5.11 -35.04 16.93
CA SER A 153 6.47 -34.85 17.44
C SER A 153 6.54 -35.12 18.95
N THR A 154 5.57 -34.59 19.72
CA THR A 154 5.47 -34.82 21.16
C THR A 154 5.27 -36.29 21.47
N TYR A 155 4.34 -36.95 20.79
CA TYR A 155 4.11 -38.39 20.94
C TYR A 155 5.38 -39.22 20.66
N GLN A 156 6.08 -38.93 19.57
CA GLN A 156 7.32 -39.65 19.21
C GLN A 156 8.42 -39.47 20.27
N LYS A 157 8.60 -38.26 20.80
CA LYS A 157 9.61 -37.96 21.83
C LYS A 157 9.31 -38.63 23.17
N THR A 158 8.02 -38.79 23.51
CA THR A 158 7.60 -39.26 24.86
C THR A 158 7.20 -40.72 24.87
N LYS A 159 7.02 -41.37 23.71
CA LYS A 159 6.60 -42.74 23.57
C LYS A 159 7.47 -43.74 24.31
N ASP A 160 8.79 -43.60 24.27
CA ASP A 160 9.70 -44.54 24.92
C ASP A 160 9.70 -44.39 26.45
N ILE A 161 9.49 -43.18 26.95
CA ILE A 161 9.30 -42.91 28.37
C ILE A 161 8.02 -43.56 28.87
N TYR A 162 6.93 -43.48 28.09
CA TYR A 162 5.68 -44.17 28.44
C TYR A 162 5.82 -45.69 28.41
N ARG A 163 6.55 -46.24 27.43
CA ARG A 163 6.87 -47.67 27.37
C ARG A 163 7.69 -48.13 28.58
N GLY A 164 8.63 -47.27 29.04
CA GLY A 164 9.39 -47.50 30.26
C GLY A 164 8.49 -47.49 31.52
N TYR A 165 7.51 -46.59 31.55
CA TYR A 165 6.53 -46.52 32.64
C TYR A 165 5.70 -47.82 32.76
N ILE A 166 5.23 -48.34 31.63
CA ILE A 166 4.46 -49.60 31.63
C ILE A 166 5.28 -50.80 32.19
N LYS A 167 6.59 -50.83 31.88
CA LYS A 167 7.51 -51.92 32.26
C LYS A 167 8.15 -51.72 33.65
N ALA A 168 7.98 -50.56 34.28
CA ALA A 168 8.62 -50.22 35.55
C ALA A 168 8.09 -51.07 36.69
N LYS A 169 8.99 -51.60 37.52
CA LYS A 169 8.64 -52.37 38.75
C LYS A 169 8.00 -51.45 39.78
N ASN A 170 8.54 -50.21 39.97
CA ASN A 170 7.96 -49.20 40.83
C ASN A 170 7.40 -48.07 39.95
N LYS A 171 6.11 -48.13 39.67
CA LYS A 171 5.40 -47.16 38.83
C LYS A 171 5.32 -45.77 39.41
N GLU A 172 5.19 -45.63 40.73
CA GLU A 172 5.08 -44.36 41.39
C GLU A 172 6.39 -43.58 41.33
N ALA A 173 7.50 -44.19 41.69
CA ALA A 173 8.81 -43.59 41.57
C ALA A 173 9.17 -43.19 40.15
N TYR A 174 8.81 -44.04 39.17
CA TYR A 174 9.02 -43.74 37.75
C TYR A 174 8.14 -42.59 37.25
N LYS A 175 6.87 -42.54 37.68
CA LYS A 175 5.93 -41.49 37.37
C LYS A 175 6.44 -40.13 37.95
N HIS A 176 6.85 -40.09 39.21
CA HIS A 176 7.36 -38.91 39.83
C HIS A 176 8.60 -38.35 39.09
N LYS A 177 9.48 -39.24 38.63
CA LYS A 177 10.69 -38.86 37.87
C LYS A 177 10.39 -38.31 36.47
N HIS A 178 9.34 -38.79 35.82
CA HIS A 178 9.02 -38.48 34.42
C HIS A 178 7.64 -37.88 34.21
N GLU A 179 7.07 -37.26 35.25
CA GLU A 179 5.69 -36.79 35.28
C GLU A 179 5.32 -35.88 34.11
N SER A 180 6.12 -34.87 33.84
CA SER A 180 5.88 -33.93 32.72
C SER A 180 5.85 -34.64 31.36
N SER A 181 6.73 -35.62 31.15
CA SER A 181 6.78 -36.38 29.90
C SER A 181 5.57 -37.31 29.72
N LEU A 182 5.10 -37.88 30.83
CA LEU A 182 3.90 -38.75 30.80
C LEU A 182 2.64 -37.92 30.55
N ILE A 183 2.51 -36.74 31.18
CA ILE A 183 1.39 -35.82 30.91
C ILE A 183 1.39 -35.39 29.43
N LEU A 184 2.57 -35.05 28.88
CA LEU A 184 2.70 -34.68 27.46
C LEU A 184 2.35 -35.83 26.52
N TYR A 185 2.71 -37.08 26.86
CA TYR A 185 2.34 -38.26 26.09
C TYR A 185 0.82 -38.47 26.08
N GLU A 186 0.18 -38.40 27.24
CA GLU A 186 -1.27 -38.57 27.37
C GLU A 186 -2.02 -37.47 26.60
N ALA A 187 -1.61 -36.22 26.76
CA ALA A 187 -2.19 -35.11 26.03
C ALA A 187 -2.04 -35.23 24.51
N ALA A 188 -0.84 -35.58 24.03
CA ALA A 188 -0.61 -35.83 22.60
C ALA A 188 -1.41 -36.98 22.05
N THR A 189 -1.48 -38.09 22.79
CA THR A 189 -2.26 -39.29 22.42
C THR A 189 -3.76 -38.99 22.33
N LYS A 190 -4.28 -38.22 23.32
CA LYS A 190 -5.68 -37.79 23.32
C LYS A 190 -5.96 -36.90 22.11
N ALA A 191 -5.14 -35.89 21.87
CA ALA A 191 -5.31 -34.97 20.74
C ALA A 191 -5.26 -35.65 19.38
N LEU A 192 -4.37 -36.67 19.21
CA LEU A 192 -4.29 -37.47 17.99
C LEU A 192 -5.51 -38.36 17.81
N LYS A 193 -6.06 -38.91 18.90
CA LYS A 193 -7.28 -39.71 18.88
C LYS A 193 -8.50 -38.85 18.56
N ASP A 194 -8.62 -37.68 19.17
CA ASP A 194 -9.71 -36.72 18.94
C ASP A 194 -9.68 -36.21 17.49
N ALA A 195 -8.48 -36.07 16.90
CA ALA A 195 -8.30 -35.76 15.48
C ALA A 195 -8.61 -36.94 14.53
N GLY A 196 -9.04 -38.10 15.04
CA GLY A 196 -9.40 -39.28 14.25
C GLY A 196 -8.21 -40.01 13.60
N ILE A 197 -6.98 -39.78 14.05
CA ILE A 197 -5.76 -40.36 13.47
C ILE A 197 -5.58 -41.78 13.95
N LYS A 198 -5.94 -42.73 13.11
CA LYS A 198 -5.76 -44.18 13.36
C LYS A 198 -4.33 -44.66 13.11
N LYS A 199 -3.65 -44.09 12.11
CA LYS A 199 -2.28 -44.42 11.75
C LYS A 199 -1.46 -43.13 11.68
N LEU A 200 -0.36 -43.05 12.45
CA LEU A 200 0.49 -41.88 12.48
C LEU A 200 1.11 -41.61 11.11
N PRO A 201 0.88 -40.46 10.52
CA PRO A 201 1.55 -40.08 9.27
C PRO A 201 3.05 -39.85 9.51
N ASN A 202 3.82 -39.92 8.44
CA ASN A 202 5.25 -39.62 8.51
C ASN A 202 5.47 -38.15 8.77
N LEU A 203 6.22 -37.82 9.83
CA LEU A 203 6.46 -36.46 10.26
C LEU A 203 7.19 -35.63 9.18
N THR A 204 8.17 -36.23 8.48
CA THR A 204 8.93 -35.53 7.42
C THR A 204 8.07 -35.19 6.21
N THR A 205 7.16 -36.09 5.83
CA THR A 205 6.19 -35.85 4.75
C THR A 205 5.25 -34.71 5.14
N LEU A 206 4.73 -34.74 6.36
CA LEU A 206 3.82 -33.70 6.86
C LEU A 206 4.49 -32.32 6.96
N GLN A 207 5.75 -32.29 7.37
CA GLN A 207 6.55 -31.05 7.40
C GLN A 207 6.80 -30.50 5.99
N LYS A 208 7.04 -31.37 5.01
CA LYS A 208 7.17 -30.97 3.62
C LYS A 208 5.86 -30.38 3.09
N GLU A 209 4.74 -31.07 3.30
CA GLU A 209 3.40 -30.58 2.91
C GLU A 209 3.09 -29.22 3.56
N TYR A 210 3.42 -29.05 4.84
CA TYR A 210 3.28 -27.78 5.55
C TYR A 210 4.10 -26.67 4.88
N SER A 211 5.37 -26.94 4.57
CA SER A 211 6.24 -25.98 3.89
C SER A 211 5.72 -25.58 2.50
N ASP A 212 5.22 -26.56 1.73
CA ASP A 212 4.68 -26.31 0.40
C ASP A 212 3.36 -25.54 0.46
N LEU A 213 2.51 -25.83 1.44
CA LEU A 213 1.28 -25.07 1.70
C LEU A 213 1.57 -23.65 2.15
N GLN A 214 2.63 -23.45 2.95
CA GLN A 214 3.08 -22.10 3.37
C GLN A 214 3.52 -21.28 2.16
N LYS A 215 4.30 -21.84 1.25
CA LYS A 215 4.70 -21.14 0.00
C LYS A 215 3.48 -20.77 -0.84
N LYS A 216 2.50 -21.67 -0.97
CA LYS A 216 1.24 -21.39 -1.66
C LYS A 216 0.46 -20.25 -1.00
N LYS A 217 0.35 -20.27 0.33
CA LYS A 217 -0.30 -19.18 1.09
C LYS A 217 0.38 -17.84 0.84
N ASP A 218 1.73 -17.80 0.84
CA ASP A 218 2.48 -16.56 0.62
C ASP A 218 2.28 -16.01 -0.81
N ALA A 219 2.17 -16.89 -1.82
CA ALA A 219 1.81 -16.49 -3.18
C ALA A 219 0.39 -15.89 -3.23
N ILE A 220 -0.61 -16.57 -2.64
CA ILE A 220 -2.00 -16.08 -2.55
C ILE A 220 -2.05 -14.72 -1.83
N TYR A 221 -1.29 -14.56 -0.76
CA TYR A 221 -1.21 -13.31 0.00
C TYR A 221 -0.66 -12.15 -0.85
N SER A 222 0.39 -12.41 -1.64
CA SER A 222 0.95 -11.44 -2.59
C SER A 222 -0.10 -11.01 -3.62
N ASP A 223 -0.83 -11.96 -4.21
CA ASP A 223 -1.84 -11.67 -5.23
C ASP A 223 -3.06 -10.94 -4.63
N TYR A 224 -3.48 -11.31 -3.42
CA TYR A 224 -4.49 -10.57 -2.67
C TYR A 224 -4.08 -9.10 -2.45
N GLY A 225 -2.81 -8.86 -2.11
CA GLY A 225 -2.27 -7.51 -1.96
C GLY A 225 -2.34 -6.68 -3.25
N LYS A 226 -2.09 -7.30 -4.42
CA LYS A 226 -2.22 -6.66 -5.74
C LYS A 226 -3.68 -6.36 -6.07
N LEU A 227 -4.58 -7.33 -5.86
CA LEU A 227 -6.02 -7.17 -6.10
C LEU A 227 -6.60 -6.06 -5.23
N LYS A 228 -6.25 -6.00 -3.95
CA LYS A 228 -6.70 -4.94 -3.04
C LYS A 228 -6.27 -3.54 -3.48
N LYS A 229 -5.06 -3.39 -4.03
CA LYS A 229 -4.60 -2.13 -4.62
C LYS A 229 -5.42 -1.79 -5.86
N LYS A 230 -5.68 -2.77 -6.72
CA LYS A 230 -6.46 -2.62 -7.94
C LYS A 230 -7.92 -2.22 -7.64
N VAL A 231 -8.57 -2.86 -6.66
CA VAL A 231 -9.91 -2.46 -6.18
C VAL A 231 -9.94 -0.99 -5.78
N LYS A 232 -8.97 -0.54 -4.95
CA LYS A 232 -8.89 0.86 -4.52
C LYS A 232 -8.66 1.84 -5.67
N GLU A 233 -7.88 1.45 -6.68
CA GLU A 233 -7.64 2.26 -7.86
C GLU A 233 -8.91 2.43 -8.69
N TYR A 234 -9.60 1.34 -9.00
CA TYR A 234 -10.85 1.37 -9.76
C TYR A 234 -11.97 2.11 -9.01
N GLN A 235 -12.04 2.00 -7.69
CA GLN A 235 -12.97 2.78 -6.87
C GLN A 235 -12.70 4.29 -6.98
N LYS A 236 -11.43 4.72 -6.98
CA LYS A 236 -11.09 6.14 -7.21
C LYS A 236 -11.45 6.60 -8.62
N ILE A 237 -11.21 5.75 -9.63
CA ILE A 237 -11.62 6.03 -11.01
C ILE A 237 -13.13 6.25 -11.08
N LYS A 238 -13.90 5.33 -10.50
CA LYS A 238 -15.37 5.45 -10.45
C LYS A 238 -15.80 6.77 -9.82
N GLN A 239 -15.27 7.11 -8.64
CA GLN A 239 -15.60 8.36 -7.95
C GLN A 239 -15.26 9.60 -8.78
N ASN A 240 -14.12 9.59 -9.48
CA ASN A 240 -13.75 10.68 -10.39
C ASN A 240 -14.71 10.78 -11.58
N VAL A 241 -15.11 9.66 -12.17
CA VAL A 241 -16.07 9.62 -13.27
C VAL A 241 -17.43 10.12 -12.79
N ASP A 242 -17.93 9.66 -11.64
CA ASP A 242 -19.18 10.12 -11.05
C ASP A 242 -19.18 11.64 -10.87
N MET A 243 -18.10 12.21 -10.32
CA MET A 243 -17.97 13.65 -10.12
C MET A 243 -17.92 14.44 -11.43
N ILE A 244 -17.27 13.91 -12.46
CA ILE A 244 -17.22 14.52 -13.80
C ILE A 244 -18.61 14.51 -14.45
N LEU A 245 -19.36 13.42 -14.33
CA LEU A 245 -20.70 13.28 -14.90
C LEU A 245 -21.72 14.16 -14.19
N GLN A 246 -21.69 14.25 -12.86
CA GLN A 246 -22.57 15.12 -12.08
C GLN A 246 -22.38 16.59 -12.45
N ARG A 247 -21.15 17.05 -12.64
CA ARG A 247 -20.85 18.42 -13.09
C ARG A 247 -21.39 18.75 -14.48
N LYS A 248 -21.41 17.74 -15.39
CA LYS A 248 -22.02 17.94 -16.71
C LYS A 248 -23.54 18.12 -16.64
N ASN A 249 -24.21 17.48 -15.70
CA ASN A 249 -25.66 17.57 -15.55
C ASN A 249 -26.08 18.92 -14.95
N THR A 250 -25.40 19.40 -13.91
CA THR A 250 -25.67 20.73 -13.31
C THR A 250 -25.37 21.86 -14.31
N GLY A 251 -24.33 21.75 -15.15
CA GLY A 251 -24.04 22.73 -16.19
C GLY A 251 -25.08 22.80 -17.32
N ARG A 252 -25.77 21.69 -17.63
CA ARG A 252 -26.84 21.65 -18.64
C ARG A 252 -28.17 22.19 -18.12
N GLU A 253 -28.45 22.10 -16.82
CA GLU A 253 -29.64 22.68 -16.21
C GLU A 253 -29.54 24.23 -16.13
N HIS A 254 -28.34 24.77 -15.87
CA HIS A 254 -28.13 26.23 -15.87
C HIS A 254 -28.26 26.88 -17.25
N THR A 255 -27.90 26.19 -18.31
CA THR A 255 -28.04 26.72 -19.68
C THR A 255 -29.47 26.64 -20.20
N LYS A 256 -30.30 25.70 -19.73
CA LYS A 256 -31.73 25.63 -20.10
C LYS A 256 -32.62 26.66 -19.40
N ASN A 257 -32.16 27.25 -18.31
CA ASN A 257 -32.89 28.30 -17.60
C ASN A 257 -32.51 29.74 -18.05
N LEU A 258 -31.69 29.87 -19.11
CA LEU A 258 -31.27 31.14 -19.70
C LEU A 258 -31.79 31.35 -21.12
N GLU A 259 -32.57 30.41 -21.68
CA GLU A 259 -33.38 30.53 -22.90
C GLU A 259 -34.87 30.70 -22.53
#